data_6b974acee8f40fe910c5686443eccb7b
#
_entry.id   6b974acee8f40fe910c5686443eccb7b
#
_cell.length_a   1.000
_cell.length_b   1.000
_cell.length_c   1.000
_cell.angle_alpha   90.00
_cell.angle_beta   90.00
_cell.angle_gamma   90.00
#
_symmetry.space_group_name_H-M   'P 1'
#
loop_
_entity.id
_entity.type
_entity.pdbx_description
1 polymer ?
#
loop_
_entity_poly.entity_id
_entity_poly.type
_entity_poly.pdbx_seq_one_letter_code
_entity_poly.pdbx_strand_id
1 'polypeptide(L)'
;VVQYVRRMKALEQQMTEELKSSDRRLTRLRVGITHTAESNLITEVLAKFGRENDGVSITITTDTIRNLYDAMEHFELDLAVVDSTVPSPDLNALMLDTDCIVCVLSNNNPLSRHAMVTLEDLKKERMILRLPSSATRKLFEAHLLSLGMSIDAFDVAMEVDNIATIKD
;
A
#
# COMPACT_ATOMS: atom_id res chain seq x y z
N VAL A 1 -4.16 -15.37 -24.09
CA VAL A 1 -5.27 -16.34 -23.91
C VAL A 1 -5.57 -16.53 -22.42
N VAL A 2 -4.58 -16.82 -21.54
CA VAL A 2 -4.81 -17.07 -20.09
C VAL A 2 -5.48 -15.89 -19.37
N GLN A 3 -5.08 -14.65 -19.67
CA GLN A 3 -5.67 -13.44 -19.07
C GLN A 3 -7.16 -13.27 -19.44
N TYR A 4 -7.52 -13.53 -20.69
CA TYR A 4 -8.91 -13.46 -21.14
C TYR A 4 -9.78 -14.52 -20.46
N VAL A 5 -9.25 -15.72 -20.26
CA VAL A 5 -9.95 -16.80 -19.56
C VAL A 5 -10.20 -16.43 -18.08
N ARG A 6 -9.21 -15.83 -17.40
CA ARG A 6 -9.37 -15.35 -16.01
C ARG A 6 -10.46 -14.27 -15.91
N ARG A 7 -10.40 -13.28 -16.82
CA ARG A 7 -11.38 -12.20 -16.87
C ARG A 7 -12.79 -12.72 -17.14
N MET A 8 -12.96 -13.64 -18.07
CA MET A 8 -14.26 -14.28 -18.36
C MET A 8 -14.78 -15.05 -17.14
N LYS A 9 -13.91 -15.82 -16.47
CA LYS A 9 -14.31 -16.58 -15.28
C LYS A 9 -14.72 -15.67 -14.11
N ALA A 10 -14.00 -14.56 -13.89
CA ALA A 10 -14.34 -13.60 -12.86
C ALA A 10 -15.67 -12.91 -13.14
N LEU A 11 -15.93 -12.50 -14.40
CA LEU A 11 -17.21 -11.92 -14.84
C LEU A 11 -18.37 -12.93 -14.71
N GLU A 12 -18.16 -14.18 -15.09
CA GLU A 12 -19.15 -15.25 -14.93
C GLU A 12 -19.53 -15.45 -13.46
N GLN A 13 -18.53 -15.46 -12.57
CA GLN A 13 -18.78 -15.56 -11.12
C GLN A 13 -19.56 -14.36 -10.60
N GLN A 14 -19.17 -13.14 -10.98
CA GLN A 14 -19.85 -11.91 -10.58
C GLN A 14 -21.30 -11.90 -11.05
N MET A 15 -21.54 -12.21 -12.34
CA MET A 15 -22.90 -12.34 -12.88
C MET A 15 -23.73 -13.39 -12.13
N THR A 16 -23.13 -14.53 -11.79
CA THR A 16 -23.81 -15.59 -11.06
C THR A 16 -24.18 -15.16 -9.63
N GLU A 17 -23.30 -14.40 -8.97
CA GLU A 17 -23.55 -13.83 -7.64
C GLU A 17 -24.64 -12.76 -7.70
N GLU A 18 -24.62 -11.87 -8.69
CA GLU A 18 -25.64 -10.84 -8.90
C GLU A 18 -27.03 -11.43 -9.22
N LEU A 19 -27.10 -12.50 -10.01
CA LEU A 19 -28.34 -13.20 -10.33
C LEU A 19 -28.92 -13.97 -9.14
N LYS A 20 -28.08 -14.45 -8.22
CA LYS A 20 -28.50 -15.13 -6.99
C LYS A 20 -29.01 -14.17 -5.92
N SER A 21 -28.54 -12.94 -5.94
CA SER A 21 -28.94 -11.90 -5.01
C SER A 21 -30.13 -11.12 -5.57
N SER A 22 -31.32 -11.65 -5.41
CA SER A 22 -32.59 -10.89 -5.65
C SER A 22 -32.75 -9.68 -4.69
N ASP A 23 -31.94 -9.64 -3.64
CA ASP A 23 -31.72 -8.50 -2.74
C ASP A 23 -30.27 -8.04 -2.93
N ARG A 24 -30.00 -6.91 -3.50
CA ARG A 24 -28.68 -6.28 -3.76
C ARG A 24 -27.73 -6.23 -2.53
N ARG A 25 -27.61 -7.32 -1.79
CA ARG A 25 -26.73 -7.43 -0.62
C ARG A 25 -25.35 -7.87 -1.06
N LEU A 26 -24.37 -7.10 -0.70
CA LEU A 26 -22.96 -7.48 -0.80
C LEU A 26 -22.75 -8.76 0.03
N THR A 27 -22.38 -9.88 -0.60
CA THR A 27 -22.10 -11.14 0.08
C THR A 27 -20.61 -11.43 0.21
N ARG A 28 -19.80 -10.78 -0.61
CA ARG A 28 -18.34 -10.94 -0.61
C ARG A 28 -17.67 -9.62 -0.97
N LEU A 29 -16.59 -9.30 -0.26
CA LEU A 29 -15.73 -8.15 -0.51
C LEU A 29 -14.26 -8.60 -0.54
N ARG A 30 -13.59 -8.41 -1.67
CA ARG A 30 -12.18 -8.74 -1.87
C ARG A 30 -11.39 -7.44 -1.86
N VAL A 31 -10.52 -7.27 -0.87
CA VAL A 31 -9.76 -6.06 -0.64
C VAL A 31 -8.28 -6.33 -0.82
N GLY A 32 -7.63 -5.59 -1.71
CA GLY A 32 -6.18 -5.56 -1.84
C GLY A 32 -5.60 -4.41 -1.01
N ILE A 33 -4.46 -4.62 -0.38
CA ILE A 33 -3.77 -3.59 0.40
C ILE A 33 -2.29 -3.62 0.07
N THR A 34 -1.65 -2.48 -0.19
CA THR A 34 -0.18 -2.44 -0.29
C THR A 34 0.45 -2.62 1.09
N HIS A 35 1.66 -3.17 1.14
CA HIS A 35 2.40 -3.33 2.40
C HIS A 35 2.57 -2.03 3.19
N THR A 36 2.63 -0.90 2.51
CA THR A 36 2.75 0.42 3.15
C THR A 36 1.42 0.93 3.68
N ALA A 37 0.32 0.64 2.96
CA ALA A 37 -1.03 1.01 3.39
C ALA A 37 -1.61 0.04 4.44
N GLU A 38 -0.95 -1.11 4.67
CA GLU A 38 -1.35 -2.06 5.70
C GLU A 38 -1.22 -1.42 7.08
N SER A 39 -2.36 -1.14 7.69
CA SER A 39 -2.44 -0.56 9.01
C SER A 39 -3.56 -1.20 9.82
N ASN A 40 -3.44 -1.12 11.15
CA ASN A 40 -4.48 -1.61 12.04
C ASN A 40 -5.83 -0.93 11.76
N LEU A 41 -5.81 0.37 11.41
CA LEU A 41 -7.03 1.14 11.14
C LEU A 41 -7.85 0.54 10.00
N ILE A 42 -7.22 0.18 8.87
CA ILE A 42 -7.92 -0.42 7.72
C ILE A 42 -8.53 -1.76 8.12
N THR A 43 -7.76 -2.59 8.82
CA THR A 43 -8.21 -3.89 9.29
C THR A 43 -9.37 -3.75 10.27
N GLU A 44 -9.32 -2.78 11.20
CA GLU A 44 -10.40 -2.50 12.15
C GLU A 44 -11.69 -2.04 11.45
N VAL A 45 -11.57 -1.15 10.46
CA VAL A 45 -12.72 -0.67 9.66
C VAL A 45 -13.37 -1.82 8.91
N LEU A 46 -12.58 -2.67 8.25
CA LEU A 46 -13.10 -3.83 7.52
C LEU A 46 -13.73 -4.86 8.47
N ALA A 47 -13.12 -5.10 9.63
CA ALA A 47 -13.69 -5.97 10.65
C ALA A 47 -14.99 -5.42 11.24
N LYS A 48 -15.08 -4.10 11.44
CA LYS A 48 -16.32 -3.43 11.85
C LYS A 48 -17.39 -3.57 10.78
N PHE A 49 -17.05 -3.31 9.53
CA PHE A 49 -17.99 -3.48 8.41
C PHE A 49 -18.54 -4.90 8.33
N GLY A 50 -17.69 -5.92 8.47
CA GLY A 50 -18.13 -7.32 8.48
C GLY A 50 -19.05 -7.68 9.66
N ARG A 51 -18.85 -7.04 10.83
CA ARG A 51 -19.76 -7.23 11.98
C ARG A 51 -21.12 -6.54 11.81
N GLU A 52 -21.14 -5.40 11.12
CA GLU A 52 -22.37 -4.61 10.90
C GLU A 52 -23.19 -5.11 9.71
N ASN A 53 -22.60 -5.99 8.87
CA ASN A 53 -23.25 -6.51 7.66
C ASN A 53 -23.22 -8.04 7.68
N ASP A 54 -24.23 -8.63 8.29
CA ASP A 54 -24.37 -10.08 8.38
C ASP A 54 -24.40 -10.72 6.99
N GLY A 55 -23.62 -11.79 6.83
CA GLY A 55 -23.52 -12.54 5.58
C GLY A 55 -22.45 -12.03 4.60
N VAL A 56 -21.71 -10.96 4.94
CA VAL A 56 -20.58 -10.49 4.15
C VAL A 56 -19.31 -11.23 4.54
N SER A 57 -18.67 -11.86 3.56
CA SER A 57 -17.32 -12.44 3.68
C SER A 57 -16.30 -11.43 3.15
N ILE A 58 -15.29 -11.11 3.96
CA ILE A 58 -14.20 -10.19 3.57
C ILE A 58 -12.91 -10.99 3.40
N THR A 59 -12.26 -10.84 2.26
CA THR A 59 -10.92 -11.37 2.01
C THR A 59 -9.96 -10.22 1.83
N ILE A 60 -8.86 -10.21 2.57
CA ILE A 60 -7.81 -9.21 2.46
C ILE A 60 -6.57 -9.87 1.88
N THR A 61 -5.97 -9.25 0.86
CA THR A 61 -4.74 -9.70 0.22
C THR A 61 -3.74 -8.54 0.22
N THR A 62 -2.50 -8.80 0.68
CA THR A 62 -1.43 -7.81 0.65
C THR A 62 -0.49 -8.12 -0.51
N ASP A 63 -0.23 -7.12 -1.36
CA ASP A 63 0.64 -7.27 -2.53
C ASP A 63 1.21 -5.91 -2.96
N THR A 64 2.04 -5.92 -4.02
CA THR A 64 2.56 -4.71 -4.66
C THR A 64 1.44 -3.95 -5.36
N ILE A 65 1.60 -2.63 -5.49
CA ILE A 65 0.61 -1.79 -6.17
C ILE A 65 0.31 -2.27 -7.59
N ARG A 66 1.32 -2.73 -8.33
CA ARG A 66 1.15 -3.24 -9.70
C ARG A 66 0.26 -4.48 -9.71
N ASN A 67 0.55 -5.47 -8.86
CA ASN A 67 -0.23 -6.70 -8.79
C ASN A 67 -1.68 -6.44 -8.37
N LEU A 68 -1.89 -5.48 -7.45
CA LEU A 68 -3.24 -5.08 -7.02
C LEU A 68 -4.01 -4.41 -8.16
N TYR A 69 -3.36 -3.55 -8.97
CA TYR A 69 -4.00 -2.95 -10.14
C TYR A 69 -4.34 -4.02 -11.19
N ASP A 70 -3.40 -4.92 -11.49
CA ASP A 70 -3.66 -6.04 -12.41
C ASP A 70 -4.85 -6.89 -11.92
N ALA A 71 -4.95 -7.15 -10.61
CA ALA A 71 -6.05 -7.90 -10.02
C ALA A 71 -7.39 -7.14 -10.08
N MET A 72 -7.38 -5.81 -9.90
CA MET A 72 -8.55 -4.95 -10.09
C MET A 72 -9.03 -4.98 -11.55
N GLU A 73 -8.14 -4.81 -12.51
CA GLU A 73 -8.45 -4.83 -13.95
C GLU A 73 -8.99 -6.20 -14.41
N HIS A 74 -8.61 -7.27 -13.71
CA HIS A 74 -9.12 -8.63 -13.97
C HIS A 74 -10.32 -9.03 -13.10
N PHE A 75 -10.90 -8.08 -12.34
CA PHE A 75 -12.03 -8.33 -11.43
C PHE A 75 -11.74 -9.40 -10.37
N GLU A 76 -10.49 -9.58 -10.02
CA GLU A 76 -10.08 -10.47 -8.92
C GLU A 76 -10.18 -9.77 -7.55
N LEU A 77 -10.18 -8.43 -7.52
CA LEU A 77 -10.44 -7.57 -6.37
C LEU A 77 -11.60 -6.62 -6.64
N ASP A 78 -12.29 -6.22 -5.60
CA ASP A 78 -13.40 -5.26 -5.62
C ASP A 78 -12.94 -3.88 -5.18
N LEU A 79 -11.93 -3.82 -4.33
CA LEU A 79 -11.35 -2.60 -3.77
C LEU A 79 -9.85 -2.79 -3.55
N ALA A 80 -9.06 -1.74 -3.77
CA ALA A 80 -7.67 -1.71 -3.37
C ALA A 80 -7.35 -0.45 -2.57
N VAL A 81 -6.63 -0.59 -1.45
CA VAL A 81 -6.08 0.52 -0.66
C VAL A 81 -4.59 0.59 -0.93
N VAL A 82 -4.15 1.71 -1.49
CA VAL A 82 -2.79 1.88 -1.98
C VAL A 82 -2.20 3.20 -1.50
N ASP A 83 -0.88 3.25 -1.38
CA ASP A 83 -0.11 4.41 -0.93
C ASP A 83 0.27 5.38 -2.05
N SER A 84 -0.06 5.06 -3.28
CA SER A 84 0.10 5.94 -4.43
C SER A 84 -0.90 5.58 -5.53
N THR A 85 -1.18 6.52 -6.43
CA THR A 85 -2.09 6.28 -7.55
C THR A 85 -1.29 5.93 -8.80
N VAL A 86 -1.78 4.92 -9.53
CA VAL A 86 -1.38 4.66 -10.92
C VAL A 86 -2.56 5.08 -11.79
N PRO A 87 -2.40 6.02 -12.73
CA PRO A 87 -3.49 6.41 -13.60
C PRO A 87 -3.99 5.20 -14.40
N SER A 88 -5.25 4.87 -14.24
CA SER A 88 -5.95 3.87 -15.06
C SER A 88 -7.31 4.45 -15.44
N PRO A 89 -7.68 4.44 -16.73
CA PRO A 89 -8.98 4.94 -17.17
C PRO A 89 -10.15 4.08 -16.70
N ASP A 90 -9.88 2.83 -16.34
CA ASP A 90 -10.89 1.84 -15.96
C ASP A 90 -11.14 1.78 -14.44
N LEU A 91 -10.33 2.50 -13.64
CA LEU A 91 -10.44 2.49 -12.18
C LEU A 91 -10.75 3.87 -11.62
N ASN A 92 -11.70 3.93 -10.69
CA ASN A 92 -11.97 5.13 -9.92
C ASN A 92 -11.07 5.16 -8.69
N ALA A 93 -10.35 6.26 -8.50
CA ALA A 93 -9.51 6.49 -7.33
C ALA A 93 -10.12 7.57 -6.43
N LEU A 94 -10.20 7.28 -5.14
CA LEU A 94 -10.63 8.21 -4.10
C LEU A 94 -9.49 8.40 -3.10
N MET A 95 -9.09 9.64 -2.87
CA MET A 95 -8.12 9.95 -1.83
C MET A 95 -8.80 9.82 -0.45
N LEU A 96 -8.28 8.92 0.37
CA LEU A 96 -8.78 8.68 1.72
C LEU A 96 -8.13 9.61 2.73
N ASP A 97 -6.81 9.75 2.65
CA ASP A 97 -6.02 10.57 3.57
C ASP A 97 -4.68 10.94 2.92
N THR A 98 -3.91 11.79 3.62
CA THR A 98 -2.53 12.14 3.27
C THR A 98 -1.63 11.78 4.44
N ASP A 99 -0.44 11.27 4.12
CA ASP A 99 0.57 10.91 5.10
C ASP A 99 1.92 11.53 4.74
N CYS A 100 2.89 11.43 5.64
CA CYS A 100 4.24 11.95 5.43
C CYS A 100 5.30 10.88 5.70
N ILE A 101 6.41 10.98 5.00
CA ILE A 101 7.58 10.16 5.31
C ILE A 101 8.24 10.74 6.56
N VAL A 102 8.52 9.87 7.52
CA VAL A 102 9.22 10.22 8.76
C VAL A 102 10.53 9.45 8.87
N CYS A 103 11.50 10.05 9.53
CA CYS A 103 12.73 9.39 9.92
C CYS A 103 12.52 8.74 11.30
N VAL A 104 12.81 7.45 11.39
CA VAL A 104 12.77 6.70 12.65
C VAL A 104 14.20 6.49 13.12
N LEU A 105 14.45 6.78 14.38
CA LEU A 105 15.75 6.66 15.03
C LEU A 105 15.64 5.79 16.28
N SER A 106 16.69 5.02 16.57
CA SER A 106 16.80 4.36 17.87
C SER A 106 16.81 5.39 18.98
N ASN A 107 16.16 5.11 20.12
CA ASN A 107 16.19 5.96 21.31
C ASN A 107 17.64 6.20 21.83
N ASN A 108 18.57 5.31 21.47
CA ASN A 108 19.98 5.42 21.84
C ASN A 108 20.79 6.28 20.87
N ASN A 109 20.25 6.63 19.70
CA ASN A 109 20.91 7.49 18.75
C ASN A 109 20.93 8.94 19.28
N PRO A 110 22.07 9.65 19.30
CA PRO A 110 22.13 11.04 19.77
C PRO A 110 21.15 11.98 19.06
N LEU A 111 20.88 11.77 17.78
CA LEU A 111 19.95 12.58 16.99
C LEU A 111 18.48 12.46 17.50
N SER A 112 18.14 11.39 18.23
CA SER A 112 16.79 11.23 18.81
C SER A 112 16.45 12.32 19.83
N ARG A 113 17.45 13.05 20.34
CA ARG A 113 17.29 14.15 21.30
C ARG A 113 17.17 15.51 20.62
N HIS A 114 17.32 15.58 19.31
CA HIS A 114 17.21 16.82 18.56
C HIS A 114 15.74 17.09 18.25
N ALA A 115 15.33 18.33 18.38
CA ALA A 115 13.99 18.76 17.99
C ALA A 115 13.75 18.67 16.46
N MET A 116 14.84 18.74 15.69
CA MET A 116 14.84 18.62 14.23
C MET A 116 16.12 17.89 13.79
N VAL A 117 15.97 16.97 12.85
CA VAL A 117 17.07 16.28 12.17
C VAL A 117 17.10 16.75 10.73
N THR A 118 18.26 17.18 10.27
CA THR A 118 18.46 17.66 8.91
C THR A 118 18.96 16.54 7.98
N LEU A 119 18.84 16.75 6.66
CA LEU A 119 19.43 15.81 5.68
C LEU A 119 20.96 15.72 5.83
N GLU A 120 21.62 16.82 6.22
CA GLU A 120 23.08 16.82 6.47
C GLU A 120 23.45 15.99 7.71
N ASP A 121 22.57 15.88 8.69
CA ASP A 121 22.77 14.98 9.82
C ASP A 121 22.60 13.53 9.39
N LEU A 122 21.59 13.25 8.58
CA LEU A 122 21.33 11.90 8.06
C LEU A 122 22.46 11.37 7.15
N LYS A 123 23.18 12.23 6.43
CA LYS A 123 24.35 11.83 5.64
C LYS A 123 25.48 11.22 6.49
N LYS A 124 25.51 11.51 7.78
CA LYS A 124 26.53 10.99 8.71
C LYS A 124 26.11 9.68 9.37
N GLU A 125 24.88 9.29 9.16
CA GLU A 125 24.26 8.11 9.75
C GLU A 125 24.15 6.98 8.74
N ARG A 126 24.19 5.75 9.23
CA ARG A 126 23.90 4.56 8.42
C ARG A 126 22.39 4.38 8.33
N MET A 127 21.85 4.38 7.13
CA MET A 127 20.41 4.35 6.88
C MET A 127 19.93 2.96 6.49
N ILE A 128 18.73 2.63 6.94
CA ILE A 128 17.93 1.53 6.43
C ILE A 128 16.80 2.14 5.59
N LEU A 129 16.67 1.73 4.35
CA LEU A 129 15.66 2.26 3.44
C LEU A 129 14.78 1.14 2.89
N ARG A 130 13.64 1.53 2.35
CA ARG A 130 12.80 0.63 1.57
C ARG A 130 13.47 0.33 0.22
N LEU A 131 13.10 -0.80 -0.39
CA LEU A 131 13.55 -1.15 -1.75
C LEU A 131 13.27 -0.01 -2.74
N PRO A 132 14.10 0.19 -3.78
CA PRO A 132 13.92 1.24 -4.79
C PRO A 132 12.57 1.19 -5.54
N SER A 133 11.92 0.03 -5.57
CA SER A 133 10.60 -0.16 -6.17
C SER A 133 9.46 0.43 -5.32
N SER A 134 9.66 0.65 -4.01
CA SER A 134 8.61 1.12 -3.10
C SER A 134 8.25 2.59 -3.35
N ALA A 135 6.99 2.95 -3.13
CA ALA A 135 6.51 4.33 -3.23
C ALA A 135 7.21 5.26 -2.23
N THR A 136 7.41 4.81 -0.99
CA THR A 136 8.13 5.55 0.06
C THR A 136 9.55 5.92 -0.37
N ARG A 137 10.30 4.96 -0.96
CA ARG A 137 11.67 5.21 -1.44
C ARG A 137 11.68 6.21 -2.60
N LYS A 138 10.81 6.03 -3.58
CA LYS A 138 10.68 6.94 -4.74
C LYS A 138 10.32 8.35 -4.31
N LEU A 139 9.42 8.52 -3.34
CA LEU A 139 9.04 9.83 -2.83
C LEU A 139 10.22 10.52 -2.12
N PHE A 140 10.99 9.77 -1.32
CA PHE A 140 12.18 10.30 -0.67
C PHE A 140 13.23 10.74 -1.70
N GLU A 141 13.54 9.90 -2.69
CA GLU A 141 14.49 10.23 -3.76
C GLU A 141 14.03 11.43 -4.61
N ALA A 142 12.74 11.51 -4.95
CA ALA A 142 12.19 12.66 -5.65
C ALA A 142 12.33 13.96 -4.85
N HIS A 143 12.15 13.89 -3.52
CA HIS A 143 12.39 15.05 -2.66
C HIS A 143 13.89 15.43 -2.61
N LEU A 144 14.80 14.47 -2.48
CA LEU A 144 16.22 14.73 -2.54
C LEU A 144 16.61 15.42 -3.86
N LEU A 145 16.11 14.91 -4.99
CA LEU A 145 16.35 15.50 -6.32
C LEU A 145 15.86 16.94 -6.40
N SER A 146 14.71 17.25 -5.82
CA SER A 146 14.16 18.62 -5.77
C SER A 146 15.06 19.60 -5.01
N LEU A 147 15.91 19.09 -4.11
CA LEU A 147 16.91 19.84 -3.35
C LEU A 147 18.32 19.77 -3.97
N GLY A 148 18.44 19.20 -5.18
CA GLY A 148 19.72 19.04 -5.85
C GLY A 148 20.62 17.96 -5.24
N MET A 149 20.07 17.03 -4.49
CA MET A 149 20.78 15.93 -3.83
C MET A 149 20.48 14.58 -4.48
N SER A 150 21.43 13.62 -4.36
CA SER A 150 21.23 12.22 -4.75
C SER A 150 21.23 11.33 -3.52
N ILE A 151 20.56 10.19 -3.63
CA ILE A 151 20.61 9.15 -2.61
C ILE A 151 22.02 8.61 -2.40
N ASP A 152 22.90 8.70 -3.40
CA ASP A 152 24.28 8.27 -3.33
C ASP A 152 25.13 9.10 -2.33
N ALA A 153 24.59 10.23 -1.87
CA ALA A 153 25.20 11.04 -0.82
C ALA A 153 24.96 10.48 0.60
N PHE A 154 24.20 9.40 0.73
CA PHE A 154 23.84 8.78 2.01
C PHE A 154 24.42 7.37 2.12
N ASP A 155 24.83 6.98 3.33
CA ASP A 155 25.28 5.60 3.62
C ASP A 155 24.08 4.69 3.81
N VAL A 156 23.62 4.04 2.75
CA VAL A 156 22.52 3.07 2.79
C VAL A 156 23.08 1.71 3.16
N ALA A 157 22.98 1.37 4.43
CA ALA A 157 23.54 0.13 4.97
C ALA A 157 22.66 -1.10 4.67
N MET A 158 21.34 -0.91 4.49
CA MET A 158 20.39 -1.99 4.26
C MET A 158 19.20 -1.49 3.45
N GLU A 159 18.69 -2.32 2.57
CA GLU A 159 17.43 -2.12 1.87
C GLU A 159 16.46 -3.24 2.22
N VAL A 160 15.23 -2.88 2.58
CA VAL A 160 14.22 -3.84 3.08
C VAL A 160 12.90 -3.70 2.34
N ASP A 161 12.22 -4.82 2.21
CA ASP A 161 10.88 -4.86 1.59
C ASP A 161 9.76 -4.58 2.61
N ASN A 162 9.95 -4.98 3.86
CA ASN A 162 8.91 -4.87 4.90
C ASN A 162 9.25 -3.77 5.92
N ILE A 163 8.24 -2.90 6.20
CA ILE A 163 8.36 -1.84 7.21
C ILE A 163 8.58 -2.42 8.63
N ALA A 164 8.00 -3.58 8.94
CA ALA A 164 8.19 -4.21 10.24
C ALA A 164 9.69 -4.44 10.54
N THR A 165 10.47 -4.86 9.54
CA THR A 165 11.92 -5.07 9.66
C THR A 165 12.70 -3.78 9.99
N ILE A 166 12.14 -2.60 9.70
CA ILE A 166 12.79 -1.32 10.02
C ILE A 166 12.57 -0.93 11.48
N LYS A 167 11.49 -1.41 12.08
CA LYS A 167 11.10 -1.04 13.46
C LYS A 167 11.82 -1.88 14.53
N ASP A 168 12.29 -3.07 14.18
CA ASP A 168 13.02 -3.98 15.06
C ASP A 168 14.52 -3.63 15.11
#